data_1886bde6c677473874e4f1ef9ad1ec7f
#
_entry.id   1886bde6c677473874e4f1ef9ad1ec7f
#
_cell.length_a   1.000
_cell.length_b   1.000
_cell.length_c   1.000
_cell.angle_alpha   90.00
_cell.angle_beta   90.00
_cell.angle_gamma   90.00
#
_symmetry.space_group_name_H-M   'P 1'
#
loop_
_entity.id
_entity.type
_entity.pdbx_description
1 polymer ?
#
loop_
_entity_poly.entity_id
_entity_poly.type
_entity_poly.pdbx_seq_one_letter_code
_entity_poly.pdbx_strand_id
1 'polypeptide(L)'
;MAKSPDKIFESLDFTSLPEKSLVSLLKRDDLRMKEIEVWEHVLKWGLAQNSTLTSDPVTWTDDDFKIMENSLQYYFESEPINNFLSPRNWVDKVEVKSGFACRNCRKEYEFKLLLRGRRDGFTPDKFHSLCDNKPKTVTFIKVKGTNEILGGYNPLIWETSKSYGETKDSFIFSFKYKNGLFKDGILSNVKGINCALCDGQSYGPSFGNGDLILYGVNQTSDYNRIYCKQISYEKKIRDAEDKFLIDDYEVFQIIKL
;
A
#
# COMPACT_ATOMS: atom_id res chain seq x y z
N MET A 1 23.70 -22.94 -15.33
CA MET A 1 22.83 -22.05 -14.52
C MET A 1 23.58 -21.74 -13.25
N ALA A 2 23.68 -20.46 -12.85
CA ALA A 2 24.39 -20.06 -11.64
C ALA A 2 23.72 -20.71 -10.41
N LYS A 3 24.53 -21.34 -9.56
CA LYS A 3 24.06 -22.04 -8.35
C LYS A 3 23.54 -21.09 -7.26
N SER A 4 23.73 -19.77 -7.40
CA SER A 4 23.32 -18.75 -6.44
C SER A 4 22.91 -17.51 -7.24
N PRO A 5 21.58 -17.24 -7.42
CA PRO A 5 21.10 -16.09 -8.18
C PRO A 5 21.57 -14.76 -7.60
N ASP A 6 21.72 -14.68 -6.27
CA ASP A 6 22.15 -13.47 -5.55
C ASP A 6 23.52 -12.95 -6.04
N LYS A 7 24.44 -13.85 -6.41
CA LYS A 7 25.77 -13.49 -6.91
C LYS A 7 25.75 -12.75 -8.26
N ILE A 8 24.66 -12.86 -9.01
CA ILE A 8 24.53 -12.16 -10.30
C ILE A 8 24.38 -10.66 -10.04
N PHE A 9 23.66 -10.26 -8.99
CA PHE A 9 23.48 -8.86 -8.62
C PHE A 9 24.75 -8.19 -8.11
N GLU A 10 25.70 -8.98 -7.60
CA GLU A 10 27.01 -8.50 -7.13
C GLU A 10 28.04 -8.42 -8.29
N SER A 11 27.73 -9.00 -9.47
CA SER A 11 28.64 -8.98 -10.61
C SER A 11 28.74 -7.59 -11.24
N LEU A 12 29.93 -7.27 -11.81
CA LEU A 12 30.16 -6.02 -12.54
C LEU A 12 29.28 -5.92 -13.80
N ASP A 13 28.88 -7.05 -14.36
CA ASP A 13 28.09 -7.13 -15.59
C ASP A 13 26.57 -7.10 -15.33
N PHE A 14 26.14 -7.03 -14.06
CA PHE A 14 24.72 -7.03 -13.71
C PHE A 14 23.94 -5.95 -14.46
N THR A 15 24.47 -4.73 -14.53
CA THR A 15 23.82 -3.59 -15.17
C THR A 15 23.74 -3.69 -16.70
N SER A 16 24.47 -4.61 -17.31
CA SER A 16 24.44 -4.89 -18.76
C SER A 16 23.43 -5.98 -19.15
N LEU A 17 22.74 -6.59 -18.17
CA LEU A 17 21.74 -7.62 -18.48
C LEU A 17 20.59 -7.05 -19.31
N PRO A 18 20.09 -7.78 -20.32
CA PRO A 18 18.83 -7.44 -20.97
C PRO A 18 17.67 -7.46 -19.96
N GLU A 19 16.71 -6.53 -20.09
CA GLU A 19 15.58 -6.41 -19.17
C GLU A 19 14.83 -7.74 -18.94
N LYS A 20 14.58 -8.50 -20.03
CA LYS A 20 13.93 -9.82 -19.92
C LYS A 20 14.72 -10.81 -19.06
N SER A 21 16.05 -10.74 -19.08
CA SER A 21 16.92 -11.58 -18.27
C SER A 21 16.87 -11.15 -16.79
N LEU A 22 16.85 -9.84 -16.54
CA LEU A 22 16.65 -9.27 -15.21
C LEU A 22 15.32 -9.75 -14.62
N VAL A 23 14.21 -9.60 -15.35
CA VAL A 23 12.87 -10.04 -14.92
C VAL A 23 12.84 -11.55 -14.66
N SER A 24 13.47 -12.36 -15.52
CA SER A 24 13.54 -13.81 -15.31
C SER A 24 14.36 -14.19 -14.08
N LEU A 25 15.39 -13.41 -13.76
CA LEU A 25 16.19 -13.58 -12.55
C LEU A 25 15.40 -13.23 -11.30
N LEU A 26 14.65 -12.14 -11.34
CA LEU A 26 13.84 -11.65 -10.22
C LEU A 26 12.64 -12.57 -9.88
N LYS A 27 12.12 -13.29 -10.88
CA LYS A 27 11.01 -14.26 -10.72
C LYS A 27 11.40 -15.62 -10.16
N ARG A 28 12.67 -15.82 -9.84
CA ARG A 28 13.14 -17.11 -9.32
C ARG A 28 12.71 -17.31 -7.87
N ASP A 29 12.10 -18.46 -7.56
CA ASP A 29 11.67 -18.84 -6.20
C ASP A 29 12.84 -19.07 -5.23
N ASP A 30 14.05 -19.30 -5.76
CA ASP A 30 15.27 -19.50 -4.96
C ASP A 30 16.07 -18.21 -4.73
N LEU A 31 15.54 -17.05 -5.13
CA LEU A 31 16.13 -15.74 -4.86
C LEU A 31 15.93 -15.37 -3.39
N ARG A 32 17.03 -15.42 -2.60
CA ARG A 32 17.03 -15.13 -1.16
C ARG A 32 17.41 -13.67 -0.87
N MET A 33 16.80 -12.74 -1.58
CA MET A 33 17.02 -11.31 -1.40
C MET A 33 15.79 -10.69 -0.73
N LYS A 34 16.03 -9.66 0.08
CA LYS A 34 14.93 -8.83 0.59
C LYS A 34 14.38 -7.98 -0.55
N GLU A 35 13.07 -7.71 -0.50
CA GLU A 35 12.38 -6.92 -1.53
C GLU A 35 13.04 -5.54 -1.76
N ILE A 36 13.51 -4.90 -0.69
CA ILE A 36 14.23 -3.62 -0.79
C ILE A 36 15.57 -3.77 -1.53
N GLU A 37 16.28 -4.86 -1.32
CA GLU A 37 17.56 -5.14 -2.00
C GLU A 37 17.29 -5.39 -3.49
N VAL A 38 16.22 -6.12 -3.81
CA VAL A 38 15.75 -6.32 -5.20
C VAL A 38 15.47 -4.96 -5.85
N TRP A 39 14.72 -4.09 -5.17
CA TRP A 39 14.41 -2.77 -5.69
C TRP A 39 15.64 -1.88 -5.90
N GLU A 40 16.59 -1.88 -4.98
CA GLU A 40 17.86 -1.17 -5.12
C GLU A 40 18.63 -1.63 -6.36
N HIS A 41 18.63 -2.93 -6.64
CA HIS A 41 19.25 -3.48 -7.85
C HIS A 41 18.49 -3.12 -9.13
N VAL A 42 17.15 -3.15 -9.12
CA VAL A 42 16.32 -2.74 -10.26
C VAL A 42 16.56 -1.26 -10.59
N LEU A 43 16.62 -0.39 -9.57
CA LEU A 43 16.96 1.03 -9.75
C LEU A 43 18.37 1.21 -10.32
N LYS A 44 19.35 0.50 -9.77
CA LYS A 44 20.74 0.55 -10.25
C LYS A 44 20.84 0.10 -11.70
N TRP A 45 20.12 -0.93 -12.08
CA TRP A 45 20.06 -1.39 -13.45
C TRP A 45 19.40 -0.33 -14.35
N GLY A 46 18.25 0.19 -13.97
CA GLY A 46 17.52 1.22 -14.73
C GLY A 46 18.34 2.51 -14.92
N LEU A 47 19.07 2.94 -13.91
CA LEU A 47 20.00 4.07 -14.00
C LEU A 47 21.13 3.82 -15.02
N ALA A 48 21.66 2.62 -15.03
CA ALA A 48 22.71 2.25 -15.99
C ALA A 48 22.23 2.23 -17.46
N GLN A 49 20.91 1.98 -17.67
CA GLN A 49 20.30 2.08 -19.01
C GLN A 49 20.06 3.54 -19.43
N ASN A 50 20.05 4.51 -18.49
CA ASN A 50 19.65 5.89 -18.73
C ASN A 50 20.71 6.86 -18.17
N SER A 51 21.73 7.10 -18.93
CA SER A 51 22.86 7.98 -18.52
C SER A 51 22.48 9.45 -18.27
N THR A 52 21.28 9.87 -18.67
CA THR A 52 20.74 11.22 -18.44
C THR A 52 20.12 11.38 -17.04
N LEU A 53 19.80 10.26 -16.37
CA LEU A 53 19.20 10.31 -15.04
C LEU A 53 20.26 10.52 -13.96
N THR A 54 19.94 11.37 -13.00
CA THR A 54 20.77 11.52 -11.79
C THR A 54 20.66 10.27 -10.91
N SER A 55 21.73 9.97 -10.16
CA SER A 55 21.75 8.82 -9.23
C SER A 55 20.81 8.97 -8.03
N ASP A 56 20.32 10.18 -7.77
CA ASP A 56 19.39 10.49 -6.67
C ASP A 56 17.96 10.69 -7.21
N PRO A 57 17.06 9.71 -7.01
CA PRO A 57 15.67 9.82 -7.47
C PRO A 57 14.87 10.97 -6.85
N VAL A 58 15.34 11.53 -5.73
CA VAL A 58 14.68 12.68 -5.08
C VAL A 58 14.77 13.93 -5.96
N THR A 59 15.77 14.01 -6.82
CA THR A 59 16.00 15.14 -7.75
C THR A 59 15.27 14.97 -9.09
N TRP A 60 14.60 13.87 -9.33
CA TRP A 60 13.98 13.57 -10.61
C TRP A 60 12.74 14.41 -10.87
N THR A 61 12.62 14.85 -12.12
CA THR A 61 11.42 15.45 -12.68
C THR A 61 10.41 14.37 -13.12
N ASP A 62 9.18 14.79 -13.47
CA ASP A 62 8.17 13.86 -14.03
C ASP A 62 8.64 13.18 -15.33
N ASP A 63 9.46 13.87 -16.13
CA ASP A 63 10.03 13.32 -17.36
C ASP A 63 11.14 12.29 -17.05
N ASP A 64 11.94 12.49 -16.01
CA ASP A 64 12.94 11.53 -15.55
C ASP A 64 12.28 10.24 -15.07
N PHE A 65 11.20 10.35 -14.31
CA PHE A 65 10.41 9.19 -13.89
C PHE A 65 9.83 8.43 -15.09
N LYS A 66 9.40 9.13 -16.14
CA LYS A 66 8.87 8.53 -17.36
C LYS A 66 9.94 7.79 -18.17
N ILE A 67 11.16 8.34 -18.19
CA ILE A 67 12.32 7.68 -18.81
C ILE A 67 12.63 6.37 -18.08
N MET A 68 12.68 6.39 -16.75
CA MET A 68 12.90 5.18 -15.95
C MET A 68 11.79 4.16 -16.15
N GLU A 69 10.53 4.58 -16.17
CA GLU A 69 9.38 3.73 -16.43
C GLU A 69 9.48 3.00 -17.77
N ASN A 70 9.81 3.71 -18.84
CA ASN A 70 9.96 3.11 -20.16
C ASN A 70 11.05 2.05 -20.17
N SER A 71 12.12 2.25 -19.41
CA SER A 71 13.24 1.29 -19.30
C SER A 71 12.89 0.05 -18.48
N LEU A 72 11.89 0.14 -17.60
CA LEU A 72 11.40 -0.94 -16.74
C LEU A 72 10.02 -1.45 -17.17
N GLN A 73 9.56 -1.11 -18.39
CA GLN A 73 8.21 -1.43 -18.86
C GLN A 73 7.90 -2.92 -18.76
N TYR A 74 8.81 -3.79 -19.21
CA TYR A 74 8.62 -5.22 -19.18
C TYR A 74 8.59 -5.80 -17.76
N TYR A 75 9.35 -5.19 -16.83
CA TYR A 75 9.33 -5.53 -15.42
C TYR A 75 7.96 -5.21 -14.82
N PHE A 76 7.43 -4.01 -15.03
CA PHE A 76 6.13 -3.59 -14.52
C PHE A 76 4.95 -4.34 -15.13
N GLU A 77 5.03 -4.72 -16.42
CA GLU A 77 4.00 -5.53 -17.08
C GLU A 77 3.99 -6.98 -16.60
N SER A 78 5.14 -7.49 -16.16
CA SER A 78 5.33 -8.88 -15.79
C SER A 78 5.05 -9.20 -14.33
N GLU A 79 5.09 -8.19 -13.44
CA GLU A 79 4.78 -8.34 -12.03
C GLU A 79 3.29 -8.12 -11.76
N PRO A 80 2.63 -9.04 -11.04
CA PRO A 80 1.30 -8.74 -10.50
C PRO A 80 1.41 -7.51 -9.58
N ILE A 81 0.52 -6.55 -9.75
CA ILE A 81 0.40 -5.29 -8.96
C ILE A 81 0.47 -5.54 -7.43
N ASN A 82 0.26 -6.75 -7.01
CA ASN A 82 0.19 -7.21 -5.62
C ASN A 82 1.50 -7.10 -4.83
N ASN A 83 2.68 -7.14 -5.48
CA ASN A 83 3.96 -7.05 -4.77
C ASN A 83 4.43 -5.61 -4.57
N PHE A 84 3.93 -4.64 -5.37
CA PHE A 84 4.29 -3.23 -5.25
C PHE A 84 3.49 -2.46 -4.19
N LEU A 85 2.35 -3.00 -3.77
CA LEU A 85 1.55 -2.46 -2.66
C LEU A 85 2.02 -3.00 -1.30
N SER A 86 3.26 -3.51 -1.21
CA SER A 86 3.81 -3.85 0.10
C SER A 86 3.73 -2.62 1.01
N PRO A 87 3.07 -2.72 2.17
CA PRO A 87 2.97 -1.63 3.14
C PRO A 87 4.35 -1.09 3.55
N ARG A 88 5.42 -1.89 3.48
CA ARG A 88 6.81 -1.45 3.70
C ARG A 88 7.22 -0.32 2.77
N ASN A 89 6.98 -0.47 1.47
CA ASN A 89 7.35 0.55 0.48
C ASN A 89 6.57 1.84 0.65
N TRP A 90 5.37 1.73 1.22
CA TRP A 90 4.52 2.89 1.45
C TRP A 90 4.89 3.63 2.74
N VAL A 91 5.16 2.92 3.84
CA VAL A 91 5.58 3.51 5.13
C VAL A 91 6.89 4.28 4.95
N ASP A 92 7.88 3.71 4.25
CA ASP A 92 9.14 4.40 3.97
C ASP A 92 8.93 5.71 3.19
N LYS A 93 7.96 5.77 2.26
CA LYS A 93 7.66 6.98 1.47
C LYS A 93 6.83 8.02 2.22
N VAL A 94 5.92 7.60 3.09
CA VAL A 94 5.15 8.51 3.95
C VAL A 94 6.03 9.12 5.03
N GLU A 95 6.94 8.35 5.61
CA GLU A 95 7.91 8.86 6.59
C GLU A 95 8.82 9.93 5.99
N VAL A 96 9.29 9.76 4.76
CA VAL A 96 10.13 10.76 4.06
C VAL A 96 9.39 12.09 3.84
N LYS A 97 8.08 12.05 3.51
CA LYS A 97 7.29 13.29 3.31
C LYS A 97 6.81 13.93 4.60
N SER A 98 6.65 13.17 5.68
CA SER A 98 6.18 13.68 6.98
C SER A 98 7.29 14.17 7.91
N GLY A 99 8.57 14.06 7.51
CA GLY A 99 9.72 14.47 8.33
C GLY A 99 10.06 13.51 9.47
N PHE A 100 9.39 12.37 9.56
CA PHE A 100 9.68 11.30 10.54
C PHE A 100 10.66 10.24 10.00
N ALA A 101 11.60 10.62 9.17
CA ALA A 101 12.60 9.70 8.64
C ALA A 101 13.58 9.27 9.73
N CYS A 102 13.25 8.21 10.44
CA CYS A 102 14.21 7.48 11.26
C CYS A 102 14.97 6.47 10.38
N ARG A 103 16.20 6.82 9.95
CA ARG A 103 17.08 5.93 9.15
C ARG A 103 17.37 4.57 9.82
N ASN A 104 17.05 4.41 11.11
CA ASN A 104 17.27 3.18 11.88
C ASN A 104 16.00 2.34 12.14
N CYS A 105 14.79 2.81 11.75
CA CYS A 105 13.54 2.10 12.06
C CYS A 105 13.23 0.92 11.14
N ARG A 106 14.03 0.68 10.10
CA ARG A 106 13.82 -0.36 9.08
C ARG A 106 13.80 -1.81 9.60
N LYS A 107 14.19 -2.04 10.85
CA LYS A 107 14.26 -3.39 11.46
C LYS A 107 13.22 -3.68 12.54
N GLU A 108 12.34 -2.71 12.86
CA GLU A 108 11.48 -2.82 14.02
C GLU A 108 10.05 -3.28 13.76
N TYR A 109 9.61 -3.35 12.51
CA TYR A 109 8.21 -3.65 12.18
C TYR A 109 8.07 -4.70 11.08
N GLU A 110 7.14 -5.64 11.31
CA GLU A 110 6.65 -6.60 10.34
C GLU A 110 5.21 -6.26 9.97
N PHE A 111 4.87 -6.38 8.67
CA PHE A 111 3.51 -6.25 8.16
C PHE A 111 2.94 -7.63 7.86
N LYS A 112 2.04 -8.09 8.70
CA LYS A 112 1.36 -9.38 8.56
C LYS A 112 0.04 -9.19 7.81
N LEU A 113 -0.08 -9.73 6.60
CA LEU A 113 -1.34 -9.75 5.86
C LEU A 113 -2.38 -10.58 6.62
N LEU A 114 -3.45 -9.94 7.03
CA LEU A 114 -4.61 -10.58 7.68
C LEU A 114 -5.67 -10.96 6.65
N LEU A 115 -6.02 -10.03 5.77
CA LEU A 115 -7.09 -10.18 4.79
C LEU A 115 -6.70 -9.62 3.44
N ARG A 116 -7.12 -10.30 2.37
CA ARG A 116 -7.14 -9.79 0.99
C ARG A 116 -8.50 -10.09 0.36
N GLY A 117 -9.23 -9.07 -0.09
CA GLY A 117 -10.60 -9.19 -0.56
C GLY A 117 -10.79 -10.24 -1.65
N ARG A 118 -9.94 -10.25 -2.68
CA ARG A 118 -10.00 -11.23 -3.78
C ARG A 118 -9.75 -12.69 -3.34
N ARG A 119 -9.04 -12.90 -2.24
CA ARG A 119 -8.75 -14.23 -1.69
C ARG A 119 -9.83 -14.68 -0.69
N ASP A 120 -10.24 -13.77 0.19
CA ASP A 120 -10.99 -14.10 1.39
C ASP A 120 -12.47 -13.69 1.28
N GLY A 121 -12.81 -12.74 0.38
CA GLY A 121 -14.15 -12.21 0.17
C GLY A 121 -14.29 -10.74 0.56
N PHE A 122 -15.42 -10.16 0.16
CA PHE A 122 -15.72 -8.72 0.31
C PHE A 122 -16.87 -8.47 1.30
N THR A 123 -17.08 -9.36 2.27
CA THR A 123 -18.18 -9.25 3.24
C THR A 123 -17.69 -8.77 4.60
N PRO A 124 -18.53 -8.05 5.37
CA PRO A 124 -18.21 -7.71 6.76
C PRO A 124 -17.84 -8.91 7.62
N ASP A 125 -18.55 -10.05 7.46
CA ASP A 125 -18.28 -11.28 8.20
C ASP A 125 -16.83 -11.78 8.00
N LYS A 126 -16.33 -11.75 6.75
CA LYS A 126 -14.95 -12.11 6.46
C LYS A 126 -13.96 -11.14 7.09
N PHE A 127 -14.24 -9.84 7.03
CA PHE A 127 -13.42 -8.84 7.68
C PHE A 127 -13.33 -9.08 9.20
N HIS A 128 -14.47 -9.22 9.88
CA HIS A 128 -14.50 -9.42 11.32
C HIS A 128 -13.85 -10.75 11.73
N SER A 129 -14.11 -11.84 11.00
CA SER A 129 -13.51 -13.14 11.32
C SER A 129 -11.98 -13.16 11.28
N LEU A 130 -11.36 -12.31 10.44
CA LEU A 130 -9.91 -12.26 10.24
C LEU A 130 -9.22 -11.11 10.97
N CYS A 131 -9.91 -9.98 11.17
CA CYS A 131 -9.31 -8.74 11.64
C CYS A 131 -9.71 -8.34 13.07
N ASP A 132 -10.82 -8.85 13.64
CA ASP A 132 -11.22 -8.54 15.01
C ASP A 132 -10.16 -8.95 16.02
N ASN A 133 -10.06 -8.17 17.09
CA ASN A 133 -9.05 -8.34 18.14
C ASN A 133 -7.58 -8.21 17.66
N LYS A 134 -7.36 -7.65 16.46
CA LYS A 134 -6.02 -7.35 15.95
C LYS A 134 -5.79 -5.84 16.00
N PRO A 135 -4.95 -5.34 16.93
CA PRO A 135 -4.60 -3.93 17.00
C PRO A 135 -3.57 -3.56 15.93
N LYS A 136 -3.43 -2.24 15.71
CA LYS A 136 -2.43 -1.65 14.82
C LYS A 136 -2.54 -2.19 13.41
N THR A 137 -3.70 -2.01 12.81
CA THR A 137 -3.95 -2.45 11.43
C THR A 137 -3.90 -1.28 10.46
N VAL A 138 -3.42 -1.53 9.26
CA VAL A 138 -3.48 -0.61 8.13
C VAL A 138 -4.27 -1.27 7.00
N THR A 139 -5.17 -0.50 6.41
CA THR A 139 -6.03 -0.95 5.30
C THR A 139 -5.65 -0.20 4.03
N PHE A 140 -5.57 -0.93 2.91
CA PHE A 140 -5.44 -0.39 1.56
C PHE A 140 -6.63 -0.83 0.72
N ILE A 141 -7.21 0.09 -0.03
CA ILE A 141 -8.42 -0.12 -0.83
C ILE A 141 -8.16 0.38 -2.24
N LYS A 142 -8.22 -0.50 -3.23
CA LYS A 142 -8.09 -0.13 -4.64
C LYS A 142 -9.44 0.22 -5.24
N VAL A 143 -9.61 1.46 -5.67
CA VAL A 143 -10.84 1.94 -6.31
C VAL A 143 -10.94 1.36 -7.71
N LYS A 144 -12.08 0.75 -8.04
CA LYS A 144 -12.32 0.08 -9.31
C LYS A 144 -12.27 1.05 -10.49
N GLY A 145 -11.56 0.62 -11.55
CA GLY A 145 -11.44 1.38 -12.79
C GLY A 145 -10.59 2.65 -12.69
N THR A 146 -9.84 2.82 -11.59
CA THR A 146 -8.95 3.97 -11.37
C THR A 146 -7.56 3.52 -10.91
N ASN A 147 -6.64 4.48 -10.81
CA ASN A 147 -5.34 4.30 -10.18
C ASN A 147 -5.34 4.75 -8.71
N GLU A 148 -6.52 5.02 -8.14
CA GLU A 148 -6.68 5.56 -6.80
C GLU A 148 -6.61 4.44 -5.76
N ILE A 149 -5.80 4.66 -4.74
CA ILE A 149 -5.69 3.85 -3.53
C ILE A 149 -6.12 4.71 -2.35
N LEU A 150 -7.06 4.21 -1.59
CA LEU A 150 -7.53 4.80 -0.34
C LEU A 150 -7.11 3.91 0.82
N GLY A 151 -7.09 4.44 2.02
CA GLY A 151 -6.82 3.61 3.19
C GLY A 151 -6.85 4.35 4.49
N GLY A 152 -6.53 3.62 5.56
CA GLY A 152 -6.44 4.20 6.89
C GLY A 152 -5.72 3.30 7.88
N TYR A 153 -5.26 3.90 8.97
CA TYR A 153 -4.61 3.24 10.08
C TYR A 153 -5.53 3.21 11.30
N ASN A 154 -5.74 2.02 11.85
CA ASN A 154 -6.43 1.79 13.11
C ASN A 154 -5.41 1.33 14.17
N PRO A 155 -5.13 2.14 15.20
CA PRO A 155 -4.27 1.74 16.33
C PRO A 155 -4.97 0.78 17.31
N LEU A 156 -6.30 0.77 17.31
CA LEU A 156 -7.14 -0.04 18.21
C LEU A 156 -7.41 -1.43 17.62
N ILE A 157 -8.14 -2.24 18.35
CA ILE A 157 -8.76 -3.46 17.82
C ILE A 157 -10.06 -3.12 17.08
N TRP A 158 -10.43 -3.93 16.10
CA TRP A 158 -11.76 -3.93 15.51
C TRP A 158 -12.70 -4.73 16.40
N GLU A 159 -13.92 -4.23 16.61
CA GLU A 159 -14.92 -4.87 17.46
C GLU A 159 -16.32 -4.73 16.84
N THR A 160 -17.09 -5.81 16.82
CA THR A 160 -18.48 -5.77 16.33
C THR A 160 -19.46 -5.20 17.34
N SER A 161 -19.06 -5.08 18.62
CA SER A 161 -19.91 -4.65 19.74
C SER A 161 -20.03 -3.14 19.91
N LYS A 162 -19.14 -2.39 19.29
CA LYS A 162 -19.10 -0.91 19.37
C LYS A 162 -19.61 -0.28 18.08
N SER A 163 -20.14 0.93 18.22
CA SER A 163 -20.51 1.73 17.04
C SER A 163 -19.35 2.59 16.53
N TYR A 164 -18.48 3.06 17.43
CA TYR A 164 -17.35 3.92 17.13
C TYR A 164 -16.15 3.62 18.04
N GLY A 165 -14.97 3.67 17.45
CA GLY A 165 -13.69 3.63 18.17
C GLY A 165 -13.16 5.04 18.41
N GLU A 166 -12.72 5.32 19.65
CA GLU A 166 -12.17 6.60 20.08
C GLU A 166 -10.66 6.55 20.11
N THR A 167 -9.99 7.38 19.30
CA THR A 167 -8.53 7.54 19.30
C THR A 167 -8.13 8.84 18.61
N LYS A 168 -7.01 9.42 19.03
CA LYS A 168 -6.35 10.55 18.37
C LYS A 168 -5.27 10.11 17.34
N ASP A 169 -4.92 8.85 17.32
CA ASP A 169 -3.74 8.32 16.59
C ASP A 169 -4.11 7.64 15.26
N SER A 170 -5.39 7.68 14.88
CA SER A 170 -5.85 7.20 13.58
C SER A 170 -5.62 8.23 12.49
N PHE A 171 -5.34 7.78 11.29
CA PHE A 171 -5.28 8.61 10.08
C PHE A 171 -5.84 7.87 8.88
N ILE A 172 -6.31 8.63 7.90
CA ILE A 172 -6.71 8.11 6.59
C ILE A 172 -5.84 8.74 5.51
N PHE A 173 -5.77 8.09 4.37
CA PHE A 173 -4.93 8.54 3.27
C PHE A 173 -5.50 8.19 1.90
N SER A 174 -5.02 8.90 0.90
CA SER A 174 -5.18 8.54 -0.50
C SER A 174 -3.92 8.82 -1.29
N PHE A 175 -3.75 8.10 -2.37
CA PHE A 175 -2.74 8.39 -3.39
C PHE A 175 -3.16 7.76 -4.71
N LYS A 176 -2.60 8.24 -5.82
CA LYS A 176 -2.71 7.60 -7.12
C LYS A 176 -1.48 6.78 -7.38
N TYR A 177 -1.70 5.53 -7.80
CA TYR A 177 -0.62 4.65 -8.21
C TYR A 177 -0.72 4.41 -9.72
N LYS A 178 0.23 4.92 -10.45
CA LYS A 178 0.31 4.73 -11.90
C LYS A 178 1.77 4.57 -12.29
N ASN A 179 2.05 3.51 -13.07
CA ASN A 179 3.36 3.29 -13.66
C ASN A 179 4.48 3.21 -12.60
N GLY A 180 4.28 2.45 -11.54
CA GLY A 180 5.28 2.31 -10.48
C GLY A 180 5.43 3.51 -9.53
N LEU A 181 4.67 4.59 -9.74
CA LEU A 181 4.80 5.84 -9.00
C LEU A 181 3.58 6.16 -8.16
N PHE A 182 3.85 6.69 -6.96
CA PHE A 182 2.83 7.25 -6.08
C PHE A 182 2.76 8.76 -6.32
N LYS A 183 1.58 9.26 -6.71
CA LYS A 183 1.31 10.69 -6.92
C LYS A 183 0.14 11.16 -6.07
N ASP A 184 0.04 12.46 -5.88
CA ASP A 184 -1.11 13.13 -5.26
C ASP A 184 -1.44 12.57 -3.85
N GLY A 185 -0.41 12.25 -3.04
CA GLY A 185 -0.60 11.69 -1.71
C GLY A 185 -1.25 12.69 -0.76
N ILE A 186 -2.38 12.30 -0.16
CA ILE A 186 -3.06 13.04 0.91
C ILE A 186 -2.98 12.20 2.17
N LEU A 187 -2.51 12.78 3.27
CA LEU A 187 -2.62 12.25 4.62
C LEU A 187 -3.55 13.15 5.44
N SER A 188 -4.49 12.54 6.14
CA SER A 188 -5.50 13.22 6.94
C SER A 188 -5.58 12.61 8.32
N ASN A 189 -5.22 13.37 9.34
CA ASN A 189 -5.33 12.94 10.74
C ASN A 189 -6.76 13.09 11.25
N VAL A 190 -7.09 12.30 12.25
CA VAL A 190 -8.39 12.42 12.92
C VAL A 190 -8.46 13.74 13.67
N LYS A 191 -9.63 14.41 13.58
CA LYS A 191 -10.00 15.59 14.40
C LYS A 191 -11.18 15.30 15.33
N GLY A 192 -12.12 14.46 14.89
CA GLY A 192 -13.27 13.99 15.67
C GLY A 192 -12.94 12.68 16.40
N ILE A 193 -12.13 12.74 17.46
CA ILE A 193 -11.55 11.58 18.15
C ILE A 193 -12.57 10.55 18.61
N ASN A 194 -13.78 10.97 19.01
CA ASN A 194 -14.84 10.08 19.49
C ASN A 194 -15.47 9.22 18.38
N CYS A 195 -15.21 9.57 17.12
CA CYS A 195 -15.69 8.85 15.94
C CYS A 195 -14.52 8.62 14.97
N ALA A 196 -13.36 8.22 15.49
CA ALA A 196 -12.18 7.97 14.65
C ALA A 196 -12.34 6.73 13.78
N LEU A 197 -13.03 5.71 14.30
CA LEU A 197 -13.32 4.46 13.60
C LEU A 197 -14.83 4.24 13.60
N CYS A 198 -15.34 3.59 12.57
CA CYS A 198 -16.72 3.13 12.51
C CYS A 198 -16.72 1.61 12.59
N ASP A 199 -17.09 1.11 13.77
CA ASP A 199 -17.19 -0.30 14.06
C ASP A 199 -18.64 -0.78 13.90
N GLY A 200 -18.86 -2.08 13.87
CA GLY A 200 -20.18 -2.68 13.85
C GLY A 200 -20.31 -3.78 12.80
N GLN A 201 -21.24 -4.68 13.03
CA GLN A 201 -21.38 -5.96 12.32
C GLN A 201 -21.54 -5.86 10.80
N SER A 202 -22.04 -4.74 10.28
CA SER A 202 -22.25 -4.51 8.84
C SER A 202 -21.16 -3.68 8.18
N TYR A 203 -20.13 -3.31 8.92
CA TYR A 203 -19.01 -2.51 8.41
C TYR A 203 -17.78 -3.37 8.18
N GLY A 204 -17.04 -3.04 7.14
CA GLY A 204 -15.67 -3.44 6.97
C GLY A 204 -14.71 -2.42 7.61
N PRO A 205 -13.45 -2.36 7.19
CA PRO A 205 -12.48 -1.40 7.71
C PRO A 205 -12.93 0.03 7.38
N SER A 206 -13.62 0.65 8.34
CA SER A 206 -14.27 1.96 8.16
C SER A 206 -13.76 3.00 9.16
N PHE A 207 -13.60 4.23 8.68
CA PHE A 207 -12.96 5.32 9.40
C PHE A 207 -13.88 6.54 9.43
N GLY A 208 -13.96 7.16 10.60
CA GLY A 208 -14.77 8.34 10.80
C GLY A 208 -16.29 8.06 10.77
N ASN A 209 -17.08 9.12 10.92
CA ASN A 209 -18.53 9.06 10.76
C ASN A 209 -18.93 9.32 9.29
N GLY A 210 -18.22 8.67 8.35
CA GLY A 210 -18.44 8.82 6.91
C GLY A 210 -17.19 9.15 6.10
N ASP A 211 -16.02 9.25 6.72
CA ASP A 211 -14.80 9.71 6.05
C ASP A 211 -14.22 8.65 5.08
N LEU A 212 -14.29 7.38 5.44
CA LEU A 212 -14.01 6.24 4.56
C LEU A 212 -14.85 5.06 5.02
N ILE A 213 -15.89 4.70 4.29
CA ILE A 213 -16.88 3.70 4.71
C ILE A 213 -16.94 2.54 3.73
N LEU A 214 -16.85 1.32 4.27
CA LEU A 214 -17.19 0.07 3.61
C LEU A 214 -18.36 -0.57 4.36
N TYR A 215 -19.55 -0.57 3.76
CA TYR A 215 -20.76 -1.05 4.39
C TYR A 215 -21.46 -2.10 3.52
N GLY A 216 -21.87 -3.22 4.16
CA GLY A 216 -22.76 -4.24 3.60
C GLY A 216 -24.19 -4.11 4.16
N VAL A 217 -25.21 -4.49 3.39
CA VAL A 217 -26.61 -4.48 3.89
C VAL A 217 -26.79 -5.39 5.10
N ASN A 218 -26.01 -6.48 5.13
CA ASN A 218 -25.89 -7.40 6.24
C ASN A 218 -24.46 -7.95 6.29
N GLN A 219 -24.16 -8.76 7.29
CA GLN A 219 -22.82 -9.32 7.52
C GLN A 219 -22.29 -10.20 6.39
N THR A 220 -23.16 -10.89 5.68
CA THR A 220 -22.80 -11.90 4.66
C THR A 220 -22.88 -11.39 3.24
N SER A 221 -23.39 -10.18 3.03
CA SER A 221 -23.44 -9.54 1.71
C SER A 221 -22.18 -8.74 1.43
N ASP A 222 -21.74 -8.72 0.19
CA ASP A 222 -20.63 -7.87 -0.25
C ASP A 222 -20.90 -6.39 0.05
N TYR A 223 -19.84 -5.63 0.22
CA TYR A 223 -19.94 -4.19 0.40
C TYR A 223 -20.65 -3.53 -0.78
N ASN A 224 -21.79 -2.89 -0.50
CA ASN A 224 -22.62 -2.24 -1.51
C ASN A 224 -22.76 -0.73 -1.32
N ARG A 225 -22.19 -0.20 -0.25
CA ARG A 225 -22.11 1.24 0.03
C ARG A 225 -20.69 1.58 0.45
N ILE A 226 -19.90 2.00 -0.52
CA ILE A 226 -18.53 2.46 -0.31
C ILE A 226 -18.46 3.91 -0.73
N TYR A 227 -18.04 4.79 0.17
CA TYR A 227 -17.99 6.22 -0.07
C TYR A 227 -17.00 6.92 0.87
N CYS A 228 -16.59 8.14 0.48
CA CYS A 228 -15.76 9.03 1.27
C CYS A 228 -16.42 10.40 1.39
N LYS A 229 -16.42 10.94 2.62
CA LYS A 229 -16.78 12.32 2.93
C LYS A 229 -15.68 12.94 3.77
N GLN A 230 -15.89 14.17 4.26
CA GLN A 230 -14.99 14.81 5.23
C GLN A 230 -15.80 15.22 6.45
N ILE A 231 -15.73 14.43 7.51
CA ILE A 231 -16.52 14.65 8.75
C ILE A 231 -15.61 14.65 9.97
N SER A 232 -14.98 13.52 10.27
CA SER A 232 -14.18 13.29 11.48
C SER A 232 -12.67 13.45 11.26
N TYR A 233 -12.25 13.64 10.02
CA TYR A 233 -10.85 13.81 9.63
C TYR A 233 -10.57 15.21 9.07
N GLU A 234 -9.31 15.64 9.14
CA GLU A 234 -8.91 17.02 8.81
C GLU A 234 -9.07 17.36 7.34
N LYS A 235 -8.77 16.41 6.46
CA LYS A 235 -8.73 16.62 5.01
C LYS A 235 -9.61 15.62 4.29
N LYS A 236 -10.19 16.07 3.20
CA LYS A 236 -10.84 15.22 2.23
C LYS A 236 -9.79 14.39 1.49
N ILE A 237 -9.94 13.07 1.47
CA ILE A 237 -8.99 12.17 0.81
C ILE A 237 -9.42 11.81 -0.61
N ARG A 238 -10.64 12.17 -1.03
CA ARG A 238 -11.19 11.94 -2.37
C ARG A 238 -12.11 13.08 -2.75
N ASP A 239 -12.02 13.59 -3.97
CA ASP A 239 -12.84 14.71 -4.42
C ASP A 239 -14.31 14.33 -4.59
N ALA A 240 -14.58 13.15 -5.18
CA ALA A 240 -15.93 12.63 -5.36
C ALA A 240 -16.48 12.03 -4.05
N GLU A 241 -17.70 12.41 -3.69
CA GLU A 241 -18.41 11.92 -2.50
C GLU A 241 -19.46 10.84 -2.81
N ASP A 242 -19.67 10.57 -4.10
CA ASP A 242 -20.53 9.51 -4.58
C ASP A 242 -20.03 8.12 -4.20
N LYS A 243 -20.93 7.15 -4.28
CA LYS A 243 -20.55 5.76 -4.06
C LYS A 243 -19.63 5.26 -5.18
N PHE A 244 -18.68 4.44 -4.81
CA PHE A 244 -17.76 3.80 -5.76
C PHE A 244 -17.66 2.30 -5.50
N LEU A 245 -17.06 1.60 -6.43
CA LEU A 245 -16.73 0.17 -6.31
C LEU A 245 -15.23 0.00 -6.05
N ILE A 246 -14.86 -1.12 -5.49
CA ILE A 246 -13.47 -1.48 -5.25
C ILE A 246 -13.06 -2.69 -6.08
N ASP A 247 -11.80 -2.73 -6.50
CA ASP A 247 -11.22 -3.88 -7.18
C ASP A 247 -10.68 -4.89 -6.17
N ASP A 248 -10.09 -4.41 -5.09
CA ASP A 248 -9.55 -5.22 -4.00
C ASP A 248 -9.37 -4.37 -2.74
N TYR A 249 -9.19 -5.01 -1.60
CA TYR A 249 -8.73 -4.38 -0.37
C TYR A 249 -7.86 -5.34 0.43
N GLU A 250 -6.92 -4.80 1.17
CA GLU A 250 -6.02 -5.57 2.01
C GLU A 250 -5.94 -4.95 3.40
N VAL A 251 -5.85 -5.80 4.41
CA VAL A 251 -5.64 -5.40 5.79
C VAL A 251 -4.38 -6.07 6.32
N PHE A 252 -3.46 -5.27 6.82
CA PHE A 252 -2.22 -5.74 7.43
C PHE A 252 -2.18 -5.36 8.90
N GLN A 253 -1.67 -6.25 9.73
CA GLN A 253 -1.30 -5.94 11.11
C GLN A 253 0.16 -5.50 11.17
N ILE A 254 0.43 -4.42 11.88
CA ILE A 254 1.79 -3.91 12.15
C ILE A 254 2.27 -4.52 13.45
N ILE A 255 3.31 -5.34 13.39
CA ILE A 255 3.92 -6.03 14.52
C ILE A 255 5.29 -5.41 14.78
N LYS A 256 5.55 -4.98 16.01
CA LYS A 256 6.88 -4.57 16.43
C LYS A 256 7.72 -5.82 16.69
N LEU A 257 8.89 -5.91 16.06
CA LEU A 257 9.86 -7.00 16.24
C LEU A 257 10.68 -6.82 17.51
#